data_6943909c0fb6f05afa9b02e1fdd49201
#
_entry.id   6943909c0fb6f05afa9b02e1fdd49201
#
_cell.length_a   1.000
_cell.length_b   1.000
_cell.length_c   1.000
_cell.angle_alpha   90.00
_cell.angle_beta   90.00
_cell.angle_gamma   90.00
#
_symmetry.space_group_name_H-M   'P 1'
#
loop_
_entity.id
_entity.type
_entity.pdbx_description
1 polymer ?
#
loop_
_entity_poly.entity_id
_entity_poly.type
_entity_poly.pdbx_seq_one_letter_code
_entity_poly.pdbx_strand_id
1 'polypeptide(L)'
;MAEEYKNFIGGEWVKSKSNKTFENRNPADTSDLVGTFQLSSRDDVDAAVTAAQAAFPNWRDTPAPERADYMYRVANKLRERKEEIAKLMTREMGKVIAETRGDMQEGIDTADFAAGEGRRMHGQTVPSELRNKAAYVIHRPMGVWWLITPWNFPIAIPTWKT
;
A
#
# COMPACT_ATOMS: atom_id res chain seq x y z
N MET A 1 -18.18 22.05 2.79
CA MET A 1 -17.29 21.69 3.92
C MET A 1 -16.22 20.77 3.36
N ALA A 2 -14.96 20.96 3.77
CA ALA A 2 -13.89 20.02 3.36
C ALA A 2 -14.15 18.64 3.97
N GLU A 3 -13.71 17.61 3.26
CA GLU A 3 -13.88 16.21 3.67
C GLU A 3 -12.95 15.87 4.84
N GLU A 4 -13.47 15.14 5.84
CA GLU A 4 -12.66 14.60 6.94
C GLU A 4 -12.26 13.15 6.61
N TYR A 5 -10.97 12.94 6.45
CA TYR A 5 -10.39 11.61 6.18
C TYR A 5 -10.04 10.91 7.47
N LYS A 6 -10.46 9.65 7.58
CA LYS A 6 -10.26 8.82 8.76
C LYS A 6 -9.14 7.81 8.54
N ASN A 7 -8.63 7.20 9.62
CA ASN A 7 -7.75 6.05 9.55
C ASN A 7 -8.51 4.82 9.08
N PHE A 8 -7.87 3.98 8.27
CA PHE A 8 -8.44 2.68 7.87
C PHE A 8 -7.76 1.58 8.70
N ILE A 9 -8.47 1.01 9.68
CA ILE A 9 -7.93 0.02 10.61
C ILE A 9 -8.90 -1.13 10.74
N GLY A 10 -8.42 -2.35 10.55
CA GLY A 10 -9.25 -3.55 10.71
C GLY A 10 -10.42 -3.65 9.71
N GLY A 11 -10.30 -3.02 8.54
CA GLY A 11 -11.36 -2.99 7.52
C GLY A 11 -12.37 -1.85 7.70
N GLU A 12 -12.18 -0.95 8.67
CA GLU A 12 -13.12 0.13 8.98
C GLU A 12 -12.45 1.50 8.97
N TRP A 13 -13.22 2.55 8.61
CA TRP A 13 -12.81 3.94 8.69
C TRP A 13 -13.11 4.50 10.07
N VAL A 14 -12.05 4.70 10.88
CA VAL A 14 -12.15 5.13 12.28
C VAL A 14 -11.49 6.49 12.52
N LYS A 15 -12.03 7.26 13.46
CA LYS A 15 -11.36 8.48 13.93
C LYS A 15 -10.18 8.12 14.83
N SER A 16 -9.17 9.00 14.86
CA SER A 16 -8.05 8.87 15.79
C SER A 16 -8.55 8.97 17.25
N LYS A 17 -7.95 8.16 18.11
CA LYS A 17 -8.17 8.24 19.56
C LYS A 17 -7.70 9.55 20.18
N SER A 18 -6.81 10.27 19.48
CA SER A 18 -6.40 11.62 19.90
C SER A 18 -7.51 12.66 19.80
N ASN A 19 -8.55 12.40 19.00
CA ASN A 19 -9.59 13.36 18.61
C ASN A 19 -9.06 14.67 17.99
N LYS A 20 -7.82 14.64 17.45
CA LYS A 20 -7.17 15.76 16.77
C LYS A 20 -7.07 15.51 15.30
N THR A 21 -7.13 16.59 14.52
CA THR A 21 -6.97 16.56 13.06
C THR A 21 -5.96 17.64 12.64
N PHE A 22 -5.46 17.55 11.41
CA PHE A 22 -4.70 18.60 10.75
C PHE A 22 -5.25 18.84 9.35
N GLU A 23 -5.04 20.04 8.84
CA GLU A 23 -5.45 20.43 7.50
C GLU A 23 -4.36 20.12 6.49
N ASN A 24 -4.75 19.62 5.33
CA ASN A 24 -3.89 19.51 4.15
C ASN A 24 -4.40 20.52 3.11
N ARG A 25 -3.51 21.41 2.65
CA ARG A 25 -3.81 22.46 1.71
C ARG A 25 -2.99 22.32 0.44
N ASN A 26 -3.56 22.70 -0.67
CA ASN A 26 -2.89 22.74 -1.96
C ASN A 26 -1.67 23.71 -1.88
N PRO A 27 -0.44 23.23 -2.11
CA PRO A 27 0.75 24.09 -2.02
C PRO A 27 0.83 25.15 -3.12
N ALA A 28 0.13 24.96 -4.24
CA ALA A 28 0.05 25.95 -5.32
C ALA A 28 -1.04 27.02 -5.06
N ASP A 29 -2.01 26.71 -4.19
CA ASP A 29 -3.07 27.63 -3.76
C ASP A 29 -3.47 27.32 -2.31
N THR A 30 -2.85 27.98 -1.36
CA THR A 30 -3.07 27.74 0.09
C THR A 30 -4.47 28.08 0.58
N SER A 31 -5.31 28.76 -0.22
CA SER A 31 -6.72 28.95 0.07
C SER A 31 -7.55 27.69 -0.20
N ASP A 32 -7.05 26.77 -1.04
CA ASP A 32 -7.69 25.52 -1.38
C ASP A 32 -7.40 24.44 -0.29
N LEU A 33 -8.40 24.17 0.53
CA LEU A 33 -8.34 23.11 1.55
C LEU A 33 -8.66 21.75 0.89
N VAL A 34 -7.65 20.89 0.75
CA VAL A 34 -7.80 19.53 0.21
C VAL A 34 -8.66 18.66 1.12
N GLY A 35 -8.39 18.71 2.42
CA GLY A 35 -9.16 18.00 3.43
C GLY A 35 -8.55 18.09 4.82
N THR A 36 -9.24 17.49 5.81
CA THR A 36 -8.73 17.32 7.17
C THR A 36 -8.42 15.86 7.43
N PHE A 37 -7.29 15.60 8.07
CA PHE A 37 -6.75 14.25 8.31
C PHE A 37 -6.56 14.02 9.80
N GLN A 38 -6.58 12.76 10.22
CA GLN A 38 -6.39 12.38 11.62
C GLN A 38 -4.95 12.65 12.07
N LEU A 39 -4.77 13.39 13.16
CA LEU A 39 -3.49 13.48 13.85
C LEU A 39 -3.38 12.28 14.81
N SER A 40 -2.97 11.14 14.25
CA SER A 40 -2.97 9.86 14.95
C SER A 40 -1.97 9.83 16.11
N SER A 41 -2.32 9.07 17.13
CA SER A 41 -1.52 8.84 18.33
C SER A 41 -0.86 7.46 18.30
N ARG A 42 -0.04 7.17 19.31
CA ARG A 42 0.53 5.84 19.52
C ARG A 42 -0.55 4.76 19.64
N ASP A 43 -1.66 5.06 20.30
CA ASP A 43 -2.76 4.10 20.48
C ASP A 43 -3.41 3.72 19.15
N ASP A 44 -3.42 4.62 18.16
CA ASP A 44 -3.92 4.32 16.81
C ASP A 44 -2.95 3.39 16.07
N VAL A 45 -1.65 3.60 16.22
CA VAL A 45 -0.60 2.73 15.66
C VAL A 45 -0.68 1.34 16.28
N ASP A 46 -0.78 1.25 17.61
CA ASP A 46 -0.89 -0.02 18.33
C ASP A 46 -2.16 -0.79 17.90
N ALA A 47 -3.27 -0.09 17.68
CA ALA A 47 -4.50 -0.69 17.15
C ALA A 47 -4.32 -1.22 15.71
N ALA A 48 -3.65 -0.46 14.85
CA ALA A 48 -3.38 -0.86 13.46
C ALA A 48 -2.47 -2.10 13.40
N VAL A 49 -1.39 -2.11 14.20
CA VAL A 49 -0.48 -3.25 14.30
C VAL A 49 -1.20 -4.49 14.84
N THR A 50 -2.03 -4.32 15.87
CA THR A 50 -2.83 -5.41 16.44
C THR A 50 -3.77 -6.01 15.40
N ALA A 51 -4.49 -5.18 14.64
CA ALA A 51 -5.38 -5.63 13.57
C ALA A 51 -4.60 -6.39 12.46
N ALA A 52 -3.44 -5.87 12.05
CA ALA A 52 -2.59 -6.51 11.06
C ALA A 52 -2.04 -7.87 11.56
N GLN A 53 -1.63 -7.94 12.83
CA GLN A 53 -1.17 -9.20 13.45
C GLN A 53 -2.29 -10.24 13.52
N ALA A 54 -3.51 -9.83 13.82
CA ALA A 54 -4.67 -10.73 13.84
C ALA A 54 -5.02 -11.27 12.45
N ALA A 55 -4.84 -10.47 11.40
CA ALA A 55 -5.09 -10.88 10.00
C ALA A 55 -3.95 -11.74 9.42
N PHE A 56 -2.74 -11.63 9.95
CA PHE A 56 -1.54 -12.26 9.37
C PHE A 56 -1.65 -13.78 9.18
N PRO A 57 -2.13 -14.60 10.13
CA PRO A 57 -2.18 -16.05 9.94
C PRO A 57 -2.99 -16.45 8.71
N ASN A 58 -4.17 -15.86 8.53
CA ASN A 58 -5.03 -16.14 7.39
C ASN A 58 -4.39 -15.70 6.07
N TRP A 59 -3.81 -14.50 6.04
CA TRP A 59 -3.12 -13.99 4.85
C TRP A 59 -1.87 -14.80 4.49
N ARG A 60 -1.09 -15.21 5.49
CA ARG A 60 0.07 -16.09 5.33
C ARG A 60 -0.31 -17.41 4.66
N ASP A 61 -1.41 -18.00 5.10
CA ASP A 61 -1.83 -19.33 4.65
C ASP A 61 -2.65 -19.27 3.33
N THR A 62 -3.04 -18.07 2.87
CA THR A 62 -3.66 -17.84 1.57
C THR A 62 -2.66 -18.18 0.44
N PRO A 63 -3.01 -19.04 -0.53
CA PRO A 63 -2.14 -19.38 -1.65
C PRO A 63 -1.63 -18.16 -2.42
N ALA A 64 -0.36 -18.16 -2.83
CA ALA A 64 0.24 -17.03 -3.54
C ALA A 64 -0.53 -16.60 -4.80
N PRO A 65 -1.06 -17.52 -5.65
CA PRO A 65 -1.92 -17.14 -6.77
C PRO A 65 -3.20 -16.39 -6.34
N GLU A 66 -3.80 -16.77 -5.22
CA GLU A 66 -5.00 -16.11 -4.71
C GLU A 66 -4.65 -14.70 -4.18
N ARG A 67 -3.52 -14.53 -3.50
CA ARG A 67 -3.02 -13.19 -3.12
C ARG A 67 -2.75 -12.32 -4.35
N ALA A 68 -2.22 -12.92 -5.44
CA ALA A 68 -2.01 -12.22 -6.70
C ALA A 68 -3.31 -11.68 -7.32
N ASP A 69 -4.43 -12.40 -7.18
CA ASP A 69 -5.73 -11.94 -7.67
C ASP A 69 -6.20 -10.65 -6.96
N TYR A 70 -5.81 -10.44 -5.70
CA TYR A 70 -6.02 -9.15 -5.03
C TYR A 70 -5.21 -8.03 -5.70
N MET A 71 -3.95 -8.28 -6.06
CA MET A 71 -3.11 -7.29 -6.74
C MET A 71 -3.65 -6.95 -8.14
N TYR A 72 -4.15 -7.91 -8.91
CA TYR A 72 -4.85 -7.63 -10.17
C TYR A 72 -6.08 -6.73 -9.98
N ARG A 73 -6.85 -6.97 -8.90
CA ARG A 73 -8.00 -6.11 -8.59
C ARG A 73 -7.56 -4.70 -8.20
N VAL A 74 -6.45 -4.55 -7.46
CA VAL A 74 -5.85 -3.25 -7.14
C VAL A 74 -5.43 -2.53 -8.42
N ALA A 75 -4.66 -3.18 -9.31
CA ALA A 75 -4.24 -2.61 -10.59
C ALA A 75 -5.43 -2.13 -11.42
N ASN A 76 -6.49 -2.93 -11.50
CA ASN A 76 -7.72 -2.55 -12.22
C ASN A 76 -8.41 -1.34 -11.59
N LYS A 77 -8.50 -1.27 -10.26
CA LYS A 77 -9.09 -0.12 -9.56
C LYS A 77 -8.27 1.16 -9.75
N LEU A 78 -6.94 1.06 -9.71
CA LEU A 78 -6.07 2.19 -10.02
C LEU A 78 -6.24 2.65 -11.46
N ARG A 79 -6.39 1.73 -12.41
CA ARG A 79 -6.60 2.02 -13.84
C ARG A 79 -7.94 2.73 -14.07
N GLU A 80 -9.02 2.24 -13.46
CA GLU A 80 -10.36 2.84 -13.53
C GLU A 80 -10.37 4.27 -12.97
N ARG A 81 -9.63 4.54 -11.91
CA ARG A 81 -9.59 5.82 -11.21
C ARG A 81 -8.36 6.68 -11.53
N LYS A 82 -7.59 6.32 -12.54
CA LYS A 82 -6.30 6.96 -12.87
C LYS A 82 -6.40 8.48 -12.94
N GLU A 83 -7.35 8.99 -13.71
CA GLU A 83 -7.48 10.44 -13.93
C GLU A 83 -7.98 11.18 -12.68
N GLU A 84 -8.89 10.58 -11.93
CA GLU A 84 -9.39 11.12 -10.67
C GLU A 84 -8.25 11.28 -9.65
N ILE A 85 -7.48 10.21 -9.45
CA ILE A 85 -6.39 10.18 -8.46
C ILE A 85 -5.23 11.09 -8.92
N ALA A 86 -4.88 11.11 -10.21
CA ALA A 86 -3.85 12.00 -10.73
C ALA A 86 -4.17 13.47 -10.49
N LYS A 87 -5.43 13.89 -10.66
CA LYS A 87 -5.88 15.24 -10.35
C LYS A 87 -5.79 15.55 -8.85
N LEU A 88 -6.18 14.58 -8.02
CA LEU A 88 -6.06 14.72 -6.56
C LEU A 88 -4.60 14.87 -6.14
N MET A 89 -3.69 14.08 -6.70
CA MET A 89 -2.25 14.18 -6.45
C MET A 89 -1.69 15.55 -6.85
N THR A 90 -2.06 16.06 -8.04
CA THR A 90 -1.69 17.41 -8.47
C THR A 90 -2.16 18.47 -7.47
N ARG A 91 -3.39 18.36 -7.01
CA ARG A 91 -3.97 19.29 -6.04
C ARG A 91 -3.30 19.21 -4.68
N GLU A 92 -2.97 17.99 -4.23
CA GLU A 92 -2.46 17.71 -2.88
C GLU A 92 -0.97 18.07 -2.75
N MET A 93 -0.16 17.81 -3.78
CA MET A 93 1.30 17.96 -3.71
C MET A 93 1.88 19.04 -4.64
N GLY A 94 1.07 19.63 -5.52
CA GLY A 94 1.50 20.68 -6.44
C GLY A 94 2.29 20.21 -7.67
N LYS A 95 2.41 18.90 -7.89
CA LYS A 95 3.09 18.32 -9.04
C LYS A 95 2.25 18.50 -10.31
N VAL A 96 2.87 18.75 -11.46
CA VAL A 96 2.13 18.93 -12.72
C VAL A 96 1.40 17.66 -13.12
N ILE A 97 0.21 17.83 -13.72
CA ILE A 97 -0.69 16.72 -14.05
C ILE A 97 -0.08 15.66 -14.98
N ALA A 98 0.85 16.05 -15.86
CA ALA A 98 1.54 15.10 -16.73
C ALA A 98 2.39 14.10 -15.92
N GLU A 99 3.08 14.57 -14.87
CA GLU A 99 3.88 13.73 -13.99
C GLU A 99 3.05 12.88 -13.05
N THR A 100 1.93 13.42 -12.52
CA THR A 100 1.04 12.62 -11.66
C THR A 100 0.32 11.52 -12.43
N ARG A 101 0.02 11.74 -13.72
CA ARG A 101 -0.46 10.66 -14.62
C ARG A 101 0.61 9.58 -14.85
N GLY A 102 1.89 9.98 -14.91
CA GLY A 102 3.04 9.07 -14.99
C GLY A 102 3.18 8.23 -13.73
N ASP A 103 3.12 8.85 -12.55
CA ASP A 103 3.13 8.18 -11.25
C ASP A 103 2.00 7.15 -11.12
N MET A 104 0.79 7.54 -11.52
CA MET A 104 -0.35 6.61 -11.57
C MET A 104 -0.10 5.42 -12.50
N GLN A 105 0.50 5.65 -13.68
CA GLN A 105 0.82 4.56 -14.60
C GLN A 105 1.84 3.61 -13.99
N GLU A 106 2.90 4.14 -13.39
CA GLU A 106 3.94 3.35 -12.73
C GLU A 106 3.35 2.50 -11.57
N GLY A 107 2.45 3.07 -10.77
CA GLY A 107 1.74 2.33 -9.72
C GLY A 107 0.89 1.18 -10.26
N ILE A 108 0.21 1.39 -11.40
CA ILE A 108 -0.58 0.35 -12.08
C ILE A 108 0.34 -0.77 -12.59
N ASP A 109 1.41 -0.40 -13.29
CA ASP A 109 2.35 -1.36 -13.88
C ASP A 109 3.05 -2.20 -12.80
N THR A 110 3.38 -1.59 -11.66
CA THR A 110 3.96 -2.27 -10.51
C THR A 110 2.98 -3.25 -9.86
N ALA A 111 1.70 -2.87 -9.72
CA ALA A 111 0.69 -3.77 -9.21
C ALA A 111 0.46 -4.98 -10.13
N ASP A 112 0.44 -4.78 -11.45
CA ASP A 112 0.37 -5.86 -12.45
C ASP A 112 1.60 -6.77 -12.38
N PHE A 113 2.79 -6.18 -12.24
CA PHE A 113 4.04 -6.94 -12.08
C PHE A 113 4.01 -7.81 -10.83
N ALA A 114 3.67 -7.24 -9.68
CA ALA A 114 3.57 -7.95 -8.41
C ALA A 114 2.52 -9.07 -8.46
N ALA A 115 1.39 -8.85 -9.12
CA ALA A 115 0.37 -9.87 -9.36
C ALA A 115 0.94 -11.04 -10.18
N GLY A 116 1.77 -10.76 -11.21
CA GLY A 116 2.44 -11.78 -12.01
C GLY A 116 3.39 -12.67 -11.19
N GLU A 117 4.03 -12.11 -10.15
CA GLU A 117 4.95 -12.86 -9.28
C GLU A 117 4.25 -13.92 -8.42
N GLY A 118 2.98 -13.76 -8.10
CA GLY A 118 2.24 -14.74 -7.29
C GLY A 118 2.22 -16.16 -7.87
N ARG A 119 2.44 -16.32 -9.17
CA ARG A 119 2.58 -17.64 -9.84
C ARG A 119 4.03 -18.02 -10.15
N ARG A 120 5.00 -17.17 -9.80
CA ARG A 120 6.44 -17.36 -10.06
C ARG A 120 7.29 -17.37 -8.79
N MET A 121 6.67 -17.47 -7.61
CA MET A 121 7.36 -17.59 -6.34
C MET A 121 7.97 -18.97 -6.17
N HIS A 122 8.99 -19.28 -6.98
CA HIS A 122 9.70 -20.54 -6.94
C HIS A 122 10.71 -20.58 -5.80
N GLY A 123 10.94 -21.79 -5.26
CA GLY A 123 12.11 -22.08 -4.46
C GLY A 123 13.28 -22.54 -5.33
N GLN A 124 14.34 -22.98 -4.69
CA GLN A 124 15.53 -23.54 -5.34
C GLN A 124 15.88 -24.88 -4.70
N THR A 125 16.30 -25.85 -5.50
CA THR A 125 17.00 -27.02 -5.01
C THR A 125 18.49 -26.80 -5.16
N VAL A 126 19.26 -27.12 -4.11
CA VAL A 126 20.71 -26.96 -4.10
C VAL A 126 21.40 -28.27 -3.76
N PRO A 127 22.57 -28.57 -4.33
CA PRO A 127 23.32 -29.75 -3.97
C PRO A 127 23.77 -29.69 -2.52
N SER A 128 23.82 -30.85 -1.85
CA SER A 128 24.36 -31.00 -0.51
C SER A 128 25.70 -31.74 -0.55
N GLU A 129 26.65 -31.32 0.23
CA GLU A 129 27.90 -32.04 0.43
C GLU A 129 27.72 -33.29 1.29
N LEU A 130 26.60 -33.41 2.00
CA LEU A 130 26.30 -34.54 2.87
C LEU A 130 25.54 -35.65 2.09
N ARG A 131 25.96 -36.88 2.30
CA ARG A 131 25.28 -38.04 1.70
C ARG A 131 23.86 -38.18 2.23
N ASN A 132 22.93 -38.58 1.36
CA ASN A 132 21.51 -38.82 1.69
C ASN A 132 20.79 -37.56 2.23
N LYS A 133 21.21 -36.38 1.80
CA LYS A 133 20.57 -35.11 2.13
C LYS A 133 20.06 -34.40 0.88
N ALA A 134 18.85 -33.86 0.96
CA ALA A 134 18.31 -32.90 0.01
C ALA A 134 18.32 -31.51 0.67
N ALA A 135 18.72 -30.49 -0.09
CA ALA A 135 18.68 -29.10 0.36
C ALA A 135 17.83 -28.28 -0.60
N TYR A 136 17.02 -27.39 -0.06
CA TYR A 136 16.17 -26.50 -0.84
C TYR A 136 15.93 -25.19 -0.12
N VAL A 137 15.67 -24.16 -0.92
CA VAL A 137 15.30 -22.81 -0.44
C VAL A 137 13.81 -22.62 -0.70
N ILE A 138 13.11 -22.09 0.27
CA ILE A 138 11.70 -21.71 0.14
C ILE A 138 11.50 -20.28 0.63
N HIS A 139 10.55 -19.57 0.02
CA HIS A 139 10.11 -18.25 0.50
C HIS A 139 9.16 -18.42 1.68
N ARG A 140 9.39 -17.63 2.74
CA ARG A 140 8.53 -17.59 3.92
C ARG A 140 8.11 -16.16 4.20
N PRO A 141 6.85 -15.92 4.62
CA PRO A 141 6.43 -14.58 5.01
C PRO A 141 7.15 -14.11 6.28
N MET A 142 7.51 -12.83 6.30
CA MET A 142 8.26 -12.21 7.40
C MET A 142 7.36 -11.71 8.54
N GLY A 143 6.07 -11.53 8.29
CA GLY A 143 5.11 -11.00 9.27
C GLY A 143 4.54 -9.64 8.86
N VAL A 144 4.17 -8.84 9.85
CA VAL A 144 3.63 -7.49 9.67
C VAL A 144 4.74 -6.50 9.40
N TRP A 145 4.54 -5.64 8.41
CA TRP A 145 5.48 -4.61 8.01
C TRP A 145 4.87 -3.22 8.16
N TRP A 146 5.68 -2.28 8.58
CA TRP A 146 5.37 -0.87 8.51
C TRP A 146 6.06 -0.26 7.29
N LEU A 147 5.26 0.28 6.37
CA LEU A 147 5.75 0.90 5.16
C LEU A 147 5.75 2.42 5.33
N ILE A 148 6.95 3.02 5.31
CA ILE A 148 7.13 4.48 5.25
C ILE A 148 7.62 4.80 3.86
N THR A 149 6.84 5.59 3.12
CA THR A 149 7.11 5.96 1.74
C THR A 149 7.39 7.46 1.63
N PRO A 150 8.27 7.89 0.72
CA PRO A 150 8.45 9.31 0.43
C PRO A 150 7.20 9.86 -0.27
N TRP A 151 7.04 11.17 -0.20
CA TRP A 151 5.87 11.89 -0.72
C TRP A 151 5.94 12.20 -2.22
N ASN A 152 7.10 12.06 -2.87
CA ASN A 152 7.32 12.51 -4.25
C ASN A 152 6.72 11.57 -5.32
N PHE A 153 6.37 10.32 -4.96
CA PHE A 153 5.65 9.35 -5.77
C PHE A 153 4.60 8.63 -4.91
N PRO A 154 3.50 9.32 -4.59
CA PRO A 154 2.59 8.87 -3.54
C PRO A 154 1.71 7.67 -3.92
N ILE A 155 1.70 7.23 -5.16
CA ILE A 155 1.05 6.00 -5.61
C ILE A 155 2.09 4.93 -6.02
N ALA A 156 3.07 5.27 -6.86
CA ALA A 156 4.04 4.29 -7.34
C ALA A 156 4.83 3.65 -6.19
N ILE A 157 5.41 4.45 -5.28
CA ILE A 157 6.25 3.89 -4.21
C ILE A 157 5.47 3.09 -3.17
N PRO A 158 4.27 3.48 -2.70
CA PRO A 158 3.43 2.59 -1.92
C PRO A 158 3.15 1.26 -2.62
N THR A 159 2.83 1.29 -3.92
CA THR A 159 2.56 0.06 -4.70
C THR A 159 3.79 -0.84 -4.82
N TRP A 160 5.02 -0.28 -4.90
CA TRP A 160 6.26 -1.08 -4.90
C TRP A 160 6.50 -1.83 -3.59
N LYS A 161 5.96 -1.33 -2.50
CA LYS A 161 6.25 -1.86 -1.15
C LYS A 161 5.14 -2.74 -0.58
N THR A 162 3.97 -2.69 -1.19
CA THR A 162 2.80 -3.48 -0.77
C THR A 162 2.75 -4.82 -1.46
#